data_757f36878a72a63429bf803714bf1c4f
#
_entry.id   757f36878a72a63429bf803714bf1c4f
#
_cell.length_a   1.000
_cell.length_b   1.000
_cell.length_c   1.000
_cell.angle_alpha   90.00
_cell.angle_beta   90.00
_cell.angle_gamma   90.00
#
_symmetry.space_group_name_H-M   'P 1'
#
loop_
_entity.id
_entity.type
_entity.pdbx_description
1 polymer ?
#
loop_
_entity_poly.entity_id
_entity_poly.type
_entity_poly.pdbx_seq_one_letter_code
_entity_poly.pdbx_strand_id
1 'polypeptide(L)'
;MSNIEKEEKLVSKKYNKNIHRFIALSLFLINCVVFNYKCVWADKMVESNLNEIFISEDNYAYEMKEIVEPYLNNLEKSGYIEGQEGIDIFYKKYMVEDPVGSIVISHGFTEVIDKYNEIIYYFLKNGYSVFAMEYRGHGRSGYLGKDTSQIYVEDYNYYILDLKKFIDEIVVPDSGDKDLFLFAHSMGGGIAAKFLQDYPEYFDAAVLTGPMMEVNTGSFPKFIARPITWVMANFGLGYLYAAGEKPYTDEYDFEGACTSSEARYSYTYNNIVNNELFPRSGASYMWLNESFKLTKEITKKDNVEKIEIPVLLFQAEKDTYVLPGGQNTFASYAKNCELVVIESAQHDMYRESDEILKPYLEKIFNFYKNT
;
A
#
# COMPACT_ATOMS: atom_id res chain seq x y z
N MET A 1 -7.26 -26.43 -69.28
CA MET A 1 -6.24 -26.56 -68.23
C MET A 1 -5.94 -28.02 -67.99
N SER A 2 -4.72 -28.43 -68.29
CA SER A 2 -4.28 -29.81 -68.15
C SER A 2 -4.20 -30.19 -66.66
N ASN A 3 -4.29 -31.49 -66.34
CA ASN A 3 -4.16 -32.00 -64.97
C ASN A 3 -2.83 -31.57 -64.33
N ILE A 4 -1.78 -31.36 -65.15
CA ILE A 4 -0.45 -30.90 -64.72
C ILE A 4 -0.51 -29.46 -64.18
N GLU A 5 -1.23 -28.52 -64.84
CA GLU A 5 -1.36 -27.13 -64.38
C GLU A 5 -2.15 -27.02 -63.05
N LYS A 6 -3.06 -27.97 -62.78
CA LYS A 6 -3.78 -28.01 -61.47
C LYS A 6 -2.89 -28.51 -60.32
N GLU A 7 -2.05 -29.48 -60.57
CA GLU A 7 -1.10 -30.00 -59.59
C GLU A 7 -0.02 -28.96 -59.25
N GLU A 8 0.55 -28.27 -60.23
CA GLU A 8 1.53 -27.19 -59.98
C GLU A 8 0.95 -26.04 -59.18
N LYS A 9 -0.28 -25.63 -59.43
CA LYS A 9 -0.99 -24.58 -58.63
C LYS A 9 -1.27 -25.06 -57.19
N LEU A 10 -1.57 -26.35 -57.01
CA LEU A 10 -1.83 -26.89 -55.64
C LEU A 10 -0.53 -26.96 -54.84
N VAL A 11 0.56 -27.38 -55.49
CA VAL A 11 1.90 -27.47 -54.84
C VAL A 11 2.41 -26.05 -54.50
N SER A 12 2.30 -25.10 -55.41
CA SER A 12 2.65 -23.70 -55.14
C SER A 12 1.85 -23.04 -54.01
N LYS A 13 0.53 -23.32 -53.93
CA LYS A 13 -0.34 -22.81 -52.87
C LYS A 13 -0.03 -23.42 -51.52
N LYS A 14 0.37 -24.73 -51.50
CA LYS A 14 0.79 -25.45 -50.28
C LYS A 14 2.16 -24.98 -49.78
N TYR A 15 3.08 -24.69 -50.71
CA TYR A 15 4.42 -24.16 -50.43
C TYR A 15 4.34 -22.74 -49.82
N ASN A 16 3.57 -21.85 -50.43
CA ASN A 16 3.34 -20.48 -49.92
C ASN A 16 2.68 -20.49 -48.53
N LYS A 17 1.70 -21.36 -48.27
CA LYS A 17 1.05 -21.48 -46.98
C LYS A 17 2.00 -21.94 -45.85
N ASN A 18 2.97 -22.78 -46.19
CA ASN A 18 3.99 -23.27 -45.25
C ASN A 18 5.05 -22.19 -44.96
N ILE A 19 5.44 -21.39 -45.96
CA ILE A 19 6.35 -20.27 -45.83
C ILE A 19 5.73 -19.21 -44.90
N HIS A 20 4.46 -18.85 -45.13
CA HIS A 20 3.77 -17.87 -44.26
C HIS A 20 3.64 -18.37 -42.82
N ARG A 21 3.40 -19.67 -42.59
CA ARG A 21 3.37 -20.26 -41.24
C ARG A 21 4.75 -20.25 -40.60
N PHE A 22 5.81 -20.51 -41.35
CA PHE A 22 7.17 -20.47 -40.85
C PHE A 22 7.62 -19.06 -40.47
N ILE A 23 7.29 -18.07 -41.29
CA ILE A 23 7.56 -16.65 -41.02
C ILE A 23 6.77 -16.18 -39.80
N ALA A 24 5.49 -16.53 -39.68
CA ALA A 24 4.68 -16.18 -38.53
C ALA A 24 5.21 -16.81 -37.23
N LEU A 25 5.65 -18.08 -37.27
CA LEU A 25 6.25 -18.77 -36.13
C LEU A 25 7.60 -18.16 -35.72
N SER A 26 8.42 -17.80 -36.72
CA SER A 26 9.71 -17.14 -36.47
C SER A 26 9.55 -15.76 -35.87
N LEU A 27 8.58 -14.96 -36.35
CA LEU A 27 8.26 -13.65 -35.78
C LEU A 27 7.71 -13.76 -34.37
N PHE A 28 6.89 -14.77 -34.07
CA PHE A 28 6.40 -15.05 -32.72
C PHE A 28 7.54 -15.43 -31.78
N LEU A 29 8.45 -16.31 -32.21
CA LEU A 29 9.62 -16.70 -31.40
C LEU A 29 10.58 -15.51 -31.17
N ILE A 30 10.80 -14.67 -32.18
CA ILE A 30 11.62 -13.46 -32.05
C ILE A 30 10.98 -12.50 -31.05
N ASN A 31 9.66 -12.29 -31.12
CA ASN A 31 8.95 -11.45 -30.15
C ASN A 31 9.04 -12.01 -28.72
N CYS A 32 8.88 -13.33 -28.54
CA CYS A 32 9.04 -13.97 -27.23
C CYS A 32 10.47 -13.81 -26.67
N VAL A 33 11.49 -13.94 -27.52
CA VAL A 33 12.89 -13.76 -27.13
C VAL A 33 13.18 -12.30 -26.80
N VAL A 34 12.73 -11.35 -27.63
CA VAL A 34 12.91 -9.91 -27.37
C VAL A 34 12.16 -9.47 -26.11
N PHE A 35 10.94 -10.01 -25.88
CA PHE A 35 10.18 -9.71 -24.66
C PHE A 35 10.90 -10.24 -23.43
N ASN A 36 11.37 -11.51 -23.44
CA ASN A 36 12.15 -12.07 -22.33
C ASN A 36 13.47 -11.31 -22.09
N TYR A 37 14.18 -10.89 -23.17
CA TYR A 37 15.38 -10.06 -22.99
C TYR A 37 15.05 -8.69 -22.37
N LYS A 38 13.96 -8.03 -22.81
CA LYS A 38 13.54 -6.76 -22.20
C LYS A 38 13.19 -6.91 -20.72
N CYS A 39 12.45 -7.95 -20.33
CA CYS A 39 12.15 -8.24 -18.93
C CYS A 39 13.44 -8.47 -18.11
N VAL A 40 14.34 -9.32 -18.58
CA VAL A 40 15.61 -9.63 -17.88
C VAL A 40 16.50 -8.38 -17.74
N TRP A 41 16.55 -7.50 -18.74
CA TRP A 41 17.31 -6.25 -18.65
C TRP A 41 16.62 -5.23 -17.74
N ALA A 42 15.31 -5.16 -17.74
CA ALA A 42 14.52 -4.30 -16.86
C ALA A 42 14.70 -4.73 -15.39
N ASP A 43 14.58 -6.02 -15.09
CA ASP A 43 14.81 -6.57 -13.74
C ASP A 43 16.23 -6.30 -13.24
N LYS A 44 17.24 -6.49 -14.08
CA LYS A 44 18.64 -6.15 -13.72
C LYS A 44 18.86 -4.66 -13.49
N MET A 45 18.17 -3.79 -14.22
CA MET A 45 18.29 -2.33 -14.01
C MET A 45 17.62 -1.89 -12.70
N VAL A 46 16.48 -2.47 -12.32
CA VAL A 46 15.82 -2.18 -11.03
C VAL A 46 16.66 -2.71 -9.87
N GLU A 47 17.16 -3.95 -9.96
CA GLU A 47 18.05 -4.54 -8.96
C GLU A 47 19.33 -3.72 -8.77
N SER A 48 19.97 -3.25 -9.86
CA SER A 48 21.18 -2.42 -9.76
C SER A 48 20.92 -1.08 -9.09
N ASN A 49 19.79 -0.41 -9.43
CA ASN A 49 19.46 0.88 -8.83
C ASN A 49 19.10 0.73 -7.33
N LEU A 50 18.33 -0.29 -6.97
CA LEU A 50 17.98 -0.52 -5.55
C LEU A 50 19.22 -0.79 -4.71
N ASN A 51 20.20 -1.58 -5.21
CA ASN A 51 21.45 -1.85 -4.49
C ASN A 51 22.28 -0.60 -4.21
N GLU A 52 22.23 0.41 -5.08
CA GLU A 52 22.97 1.67 -4.92
C GLU A 52 22.33 2.63 -3.91
N ILE A 53 21.02 2.55 -3.73
CA ILE A 53 20.25 3.48 -2.89
C ILE A 53 19.74 2.85 -1.58
N PHE A 54 19.93 1.54 -1.41
CA PHE A 54 19.39 0.79 -0.28
C PHE A 54 20.03 1.20 1.04
N ILE A 55 19.22 1.50 2.04
CA ILE A 55 19.61 1.88 3.39
C ILE A 55 19.71 0.61 4.22
N SER A 56 20.93 0.23 4.59
CA SER A 56 21.17 -1.00 5.34
C SER A 56 20.94 -0.83 6.84
N GLU A 57 20.52 -1.91 7.50
CA GLU A 57 20.40 -1.97 8.97
C GLU A 57 21.69 -1.64 9.69
N ASP A 58 22.85 -1.97 9.11
CA ASP A 58 24.17 -1.79 9.75
C ASP A 58 24.48 -0.33 10.13
N ASN A 59 24.02 0.63 9.32
CA ASN A 59 24.24 2.07 9.52
C ASN A 59 22.92 2.87 9.48
N TYR A 60 21.80 2.23 9.70
CA TYR A 60 20.47 2.74 9.43
C TYR A 60 20.22 4.16 9.96
N ALA A 61 20.43 4.37 11.27
CA ALA A 61 20.15 5.67 11.88
C ALA A 61 21.05 6.80 11.33
N TYR A 62 22.28 6.49 10.97
CA TYR A 62 23.22 7.45 10.35
C TYR A 62 22.75 7.77 8.91
N GLU A 63 22.46 6.77 8.11
CA GLU A 63 22.05 6.96 6.71
C GLU A 63 20.70 7.66 6.61
N MET A 64 19.76 7.36 7.50
CA MET A 64 18.50 8.10 7.59
C MET A 64 18.72 9.58 7.85
N LYS A 65 19.59 9.96 8.81
CA LYS A 65 19.86 11.35 9.18
C LYS A 65 20.69 12.10 8.15
N GLU A 66 21.69 11.47 7.57
CA GLU A 66 22.67 12.15 6.72
C GLU A 66 22.32 12.07 5.22
N ILE A 67 21.50 11.10 4.81
CA ILE A 67 21.15 10.88 3.40
C ILE A 67 19.67 11.07 3.16
N VAL A 68 18.81 10.30 3.87
CA VAL A 68 17.37 10.24 3.58
C VAL A 68 16.68 11.53 3.98
N GLU A 69 16.76 11.95 5.24
CA GLU A 69 16.06 13.14 5.73
C GLU A 69 16.48 14.43 5.00
N PRO A 70 17.77 14.71 4.76
CA PRO A 70 18.17 15.89 3.99
C PRO A 70 17.64 15.86 2.54
N TYR A 71 17.63 14.68 1.91
CA TYR A 71 17.09 14.53 0.58
C TYR A 71 15.57 14.82 0.54
N LEU A 72 14.82 14.26 1.48
CA LEU A 72 13.37 14.48 1.59
C LEU A 72 13.08 15.95 1.89
N ASN A 73 13.77 16.57 2.85
CA ASN A 73 13.56 17.96 3.24
C ASN A 73 13.76 18.94 2.08
N ASN A 74 14.63 18.64 1.12
CA ASN A 74 14.82 19.46 -0.06
C ASN A 74 13.65 19.42 -1.06
N LEU A 75 12.86 18.34 -1.04
CA LEU A 75 11.74 18.13 -1.97
C LEU A 75 10.38 18.33 -1.31
N GLU A 76 10.32 18.30 0.03
CA GLU A 76 9.08 18.35 0.80
C GLU A 76 8.33 19.67 0.61
N LYS A 77 7.03 19.53 0.32
CA LYS A 77 6.04 20.58 0.51
C LYS A 77 4.91 20.01 1.34
N SER A 78 4.46 20.75 2.33
CA SER A 78 3.40 20.31 3.23
C SER A 78 2.32 21.35 3.38
N GLY A 79 1.15 20.94 3.84
CA GLY A 79 0.01 21.81 4.06
C GLY A 79 -1.15 21.10 4.72
N TYR A 80 -2.29 21.75 4.73
CA TYR A 80 -3.55 21.24 5.24
C TYR A 80 -4.65 21.38 4.22
N ILE A 81 -5.58 20.45 4.19
CA ILE A 81 -6.88 20.55 3.54
C ILE A 81 -7.96 20.43 4.60
N GLU A 82 -9.10 21.05 4.39
CA GLU A 82 -10.27 20.87 5.24
C GLU A 82 -10.96 19.55 4.88
N GLY A 83 -10.89 18.54 5.76
CA GLY A 83 -11.57 17.25 5.61
C GLY A 83 -13.06 17.32 6.00
N GLN A 84 -13.68 16.14 6.16
CA GLN A 84 -15.07 16.05 6.58
C GLN A 84 -15.26 16.67 7.98
N GLU A 85 -16.44 17.28 8.20
CA GLU A 85 -16.79 17.96 9.48
C GLU A 85 -15.79 19.05 9.91
N GLY A 86 -15.07 19.66 8.95
CA GLY A 86 -14.14 20.76 9.22
C GLY A 86 -12.84 20.35 9.92
N ILE A 87 -12.46 19.08 9.87
CA ILE A 87 -11.20 18.60 10.45
C ILE A 87 -10.04 18.92 9.50
N ASP A 88 -8.99 19.57 10.00
CA ASP A 88 -7.77 19.82 9.24
C ASP A 88 -7.00 18.51 8.99
N ILE A 89 -6.76 18.19 7.73
CA ILE A 89 -6.01 17.02 7.29
C ILE A 89 -4.65 17.45 6.78
N PHE A 90 -3.60 17.05 7.48
CA PHE A 90 -2.23 17.33 7.11
C PHE A 90 -1.76 16.45 5.95
N TYR A 91 -0.99 17.04 5.03
CA TYR A 91 -0.36 16.29 3.95
C TYR A 91 1.09 16.75 3.71
N LYS A 92 1.86 15.84 3.10
CA LYS A 92 3.15 16.09 2.49
C LYS A 92 3.13 15.65 1.03
N LYS A 93 3.87 16.37 0.19
CA LYS A 93 4.16 15.98 -1.19
C LYS A 93 5.62 16.21 -1.52
N TYR A 94 6.16 15.31 -2.32
CA TYR A 94 7.54 15.31 -2.77
C TYR A 94 7.54 15.18 -4.28
N MET A 95 7.99 16.22 -4.97
CA MET A 95 7.93 16.30 -6.43
C MET A 95 9.32 16.12 -7.02
N VAL A 96 9.48 15.19 -7.95
CA VAL A 96 10.67 15.06 -8.78
C VAL A 96 10.44 15.71 -10.13
N GLU A 97 11.52 16.12 -10.81
CA GLU A 97 11.45 16.67 -12.14
C GLU A 97 11.16 15.53 -13.15
N ASP A 98 10.18 15.72 -14.03
CA ASP A 98 9.71 14.75 -15.04
C ASP A 98 9.46 13.33 -14.46
N PRO A 99 8.49 13.17 -13.55
CA PRO A 99 8.23 11.89 -12.89
C PRO A 99 7.76 10.82 -13.88
N VAL A 100 8.14 9.57 -13.62
CA VAL A 100 7.63 8.41 -14.36
C VAL A 100 6.19 8.08 -13.99
N GLY A 101 5.73 8.54 -12.83
CA GLY A 101 4.39 8.41 -12.28
C GLY A 101 4.32 9.05 -10.90
N SER A 102 3.16 8.99 -10.27
CA SER A 102 2.94 9.50 -8.91
C SER A 102 2.44 8.39 -8.00
N ILE A 103 2.89 8.37 -6.74
CA ILE A 103 2.47 7.38 -5.74
C ILE A 103 1.77 8.09 -4.58
N VAL A 104 0.55 7.65 -4.26
CA VAL A 104 -0.17 8.06 -3.06
C VAL A 104 0.06 7.02 -1.97
N ILE A 105 0.53 7.47 -0.79
CA ILE A 105 0.71 6.62 0.38
C ILE A 105 -0.49 6.76 1.31
N SER A 106 -1.09 5.62 1.67
CA SER A 106 -2.18 5.46 2.63
C SER A 106 -1.67 4.69 3.85
N HIS A 107 -1.42 5.39 4.96
CA HIS A 107 -0.77 4.85 6.14
C HIS A 107 -1.69 4.00 7.04
N GLY A 108 -1.09 3.18 7.91
CA GLY A 108 -1.77 2.28 8.85
C GLY A 108 -2.30 2.96 10.12
N PHE A 109 -2.89 2.13 10.99
CA PHE A 109 -3.37 2.51 12.31
C PHE A 109 -2.21 3.01 13.19
N THR A 110 -2.42 4.10 13.94
CA THR A 110 -1.43 4.75 14.81
C THR A 110 -0.18 5.30 14.12
N GLU A 111 -0.18 5.41 12.80
CA GLU A 111 0.98 5.84 12.04
C GLU A 111 0.93 7.31 11.63
N VAL A 112 2.08 7.81 11.18
CA VAL A 112 2.29 9.14 10.62
C VAL A 112 3.13 9.04 9.36
N ILE A 113 3.10 10.08 8.50
CA ILE A 113 3.86 10.08 7.23
C ILE A 113 5.35 9.82 7.46
N ASP A 114 5.93 10.37 8.52
CA ASP A 114 7.37 10.29 8.82
C ASP A 114 7.85 8.85 9.05
N LYS A 115 6.95 7.92 9.39
CA LYS A 115 7.26 6.48 9.47
C LYS A 115 7.58 5.87 8.10
N TYR A 116 7.17 6.54 7.02
CA TYR A 116 7.36 6.11 5.63
C TYR A 116 8.57 6.77 4.94
N ASN A 117 9.39 7.55 5.64
CA ASN A 117 10.48 8.31 5.02
C ASN A 117 11.42 7.44 4.19
N GLU A 118 11.78 6.24 4.64
CA GLU A 118 12.61 5.30 3.89
C GLU A 118 11.94 4.85 2.57
N ILE A 119 10.66 4.48 2.62
CA ILE A 119 9.90 4.08 1.43
C ILE A 119 9.70 5.26 0.47
N ILE A 120 9.41 6.45 0.99
CA ILE A 120 9.30 7.68 0.19
C ILE A 120 10.61 7.94 -0.55
N TYR A 121 11.75 7.82 0.16
CA TYR A 121 13.07 7.97 -0.44
C TYR A 121 13.29 7.00 -1.61
N TYR A 122 12.93 5.71 -1.44
CA TYR A 122 13.07 4.73 -2.50
C TYR A 122 12.17 5.03 -3.71
N PHE A 123 10.93 5.45 -3.50
CA PHE A 123 10.05 5.85 -4.59
C PHE A 123 10.61 7.06 -5.36
N LEU A 124 11.06 8.09 -4.67
CA LEU A 124 11.66 9.27 -5.29
C LEU A 124 12.92 8.94 -6.08
N LYS A 125 13.79 8.08 -5.54
CA LYS A 125 15.02 7.63 -6.22
C LYS A 125 14.74 6.76 -7.45
N ASN A 126 13.56 6.17 -7.52
CA ASN A 126 13.08 5.45 -8.71
C ASN A 126 12.25 6.33 -9.66
N GLY A 127 12.23 7.65 -9.44
CA GLY A 127 11.65 8.63 -10.36
C GLY A 127 10.16 8.88 -10.18
N TYR A 128 9.54 8.42 -9.07
CA TYR A 128 8.13 8.71 -8.76
C TYR A 128 8.02 9.97 -7.92
N SER A 129 7.03 10.82 -8.18
CA SER A 129 6.57 11.81 -7.21
C SER A 129 5.73 11.13 -6.14
N VAL A 130 5.77 11.63 -4.89
CA VAL A 130 5.10 10.96 -3.77
C VAL A 130 4.20 11.94 -3.03
N PHE A 131 2.98 11.48 -2.71
CA PHE A 131 1.97 12.19 -1.97
C PHE A 131 1.52 11.35 -0.77
N ALA A 132 1.39 11.96 0.39
CA ALA A 132 0.90 11.28 1.59
C ALA A 132 0.08 12.25 2.45
N MET A 133 -0.99 11.76 3.06
CA MET A 133 -1.75 12.50 4.06
C MET A 133 -1.78 11.75 5.39
N GLU A 134 -1.92 12.47 6.49
CA GLU A 134 -2.22 11.87 7.78
C GLU A 134 -3.74 11.81 7.96
N TYR A 135 -4.25 10.61 8.21
CA TYR A 135 -5.69 10.44 8.43
C TYR A 135 -6.15 11.23 9.66
N ARG A 136 -7.43 11.66 9.66
CA ARG A 136 -8.06 12.29 10.82
C ARG A 136 -7.76 11.52 12.11
N GLY A 137 -7.43 12.24 13.17
CA GLY A 137 -7.06 11.65 14.45
C GLY A 137 -5.64 11.10 14.53
N HIS A 138 -4.81 11.26 13.49
CA HIS A 138 -3.43 10.81 13.45
C HIS A 138 -2.46 12.00 13.26
N GLY A 139 -1.31 11.92 13.90
CA GLY A 139 -0.22 12.86 13.72
C GLY A 139 -0.66 14.33 13.77
N ARG A 140 -0.31 15.08 12.74
CA ARG A 140 -0.59 16.50 12.58
C ARG A 140 -2.06 16.80 12.19
N SER A 141 -2.83 15.78 11.79
CA SER A 141 -4.29 15.89 11.59
C SER A 141 -5.08 15.86 12.89
N GLY A 142 -4.40 16.09 14.00
CA GLY A 142 -4.99 16.24 15.33
C GLY A 142 -5.37 14.93 16.00
N TYR A 143 -6.25 15.03 16.99
CA TYR A 143 -6.80 13.88 17.71
C TYR A 143 -8.31 14.06 17.89
N LEU A 144 -9.05 12.95 17.84
CA LEU A 144 -10.52 12.92 17.93
C LEU A 144 -11.00 12.09 19.12
N GLY A 145 -10.07 11.38 19.76
CA GLY A 145 -10.35 10.44 20.84
C GLY A 145 -10.53 11.10 22.20
N LYS A 146 -10.62 10.28 23.23
CA LYS A 146 -10.76 10.66 24.63
C LYS A 146 -9.53 11.43 25.16
N ASP A 147 -8.37 11.12 24.63
CA ASP A 147 -7.09 11.74 24.90
C ASP A 147 -6.25 11.83 23.62
N THR A 148 -5.06 12.40 23.69
CA THR A 148 -4.20 12.66 22.55
C THR A 148 -3.67 11.42 21.87
N SER A 149 -3.70 10.24 22.52
CA SER A 149 -3.17 9.00 21.97
C SER A 149 -4.24 8.08 21.37
N GLN A 150 -5.50 8.23 21.79
CA GLN A 150 -6.58 7.33 21.36
C GLN A 150 -6.99 7.55 19.90
N ILE A 151 -7.16 6.47 19.15
CA ILE A 151 -7.74 6.52 17.81
C ILE A 151 -9.27 6.37 17.88
N TYR A 152 -9.94 7.34 17.26
CA TYR A 152 -11.40 7.43 17.18
C TYR A 152 -11.85 7.90 15.80
N VAL A 153 -12.97 7.40 15.33
CA VAL A 153 -13.67 7.88 14.14
C VAL A 153 -15.16 7.58 14.27
N GLU A 154 -16.02 8.55 13.97
CA GLU A 154 -17.48 8.38 14.01
C GLU A 154 -18.00 7.46 12.89
N ASP A 155 -17.44 7.61 11.70
CA ASP A 155 -17.82 6.87 10.49
C ASP A 155 -16.56 6.61 9.67
N TYR A 156 -16.31 5.35 9.30
CA TYR A 156 -15.16 5.00 8.45
C TYR A 156 -15.20 5.69 7.08
N ASN A 157 -16.39 6.09 6.58
CA ASN A 157 -16.50 6.79 5.31
C ASN A 157 -15.77 8.15 5.33
N TYR A 158 -15.58 8.76 6.48
CA TYR A 158 -14.81 10.00 6.59
C TYR A 158 -13.35 9.81 6.16
N TYR A 159 -12.73 8.66 6.45
CA TYR A 159 -11.40 8.34 5.92
C TYR A 159 -11.37 8.30 4.40
N ILE A 160 -12.40 7.70 3.78
CA ILE A 160 -12.50 7.56 2.32
C ILE A 160 -12.73 8.93 1.66
N LEU A 161 -13.61 9.75 2.24
CA LEU A 161 -13.94 11.07 1.71
C LEU A 161 -12.80 12.07 1.89
N ASP A 162 -12.05 12.00 3.00
CA ASP A 162 -10.84 12.81 3.20
C ASP A 162 -9.76 12.42 2.20
N LEU A 163 -9.53 11.12 1.98
CA LEU A 163 -8.60 10.64 0.97
C LEU A 163 -9.02 11.11 -0.43
N LYS A 164 -10.30 11.02 -0.76
CA LYS A 164 -10.82 11.52 -2.04
C LYS A 164 -10.54 13.01 -2.23
N LYS A 165 -10.85 13.80 -1.22
CA LYS A 165 -10.61 15.24 -1.26
C LYS A 165 -9.13 15.58 -1.41
N PHE A 166 -8.24 14.86 -0.69
CA PHE A 166 -6.80 15.01 -0.84
C PHE A 166 -6.35 14.69 -2.27
N ILE A 167 -6.87 13.62 -2.86
CA ILE A 167 -6.52 13.26 -4.23
C ILE A 167 -7.02 14.33 -5.21
N ASP A 168 -8.27 14.77 -5.09
CA ASP A 168 -8.87 15.76 -5.98
C ASP A 168 -8.19 17.14 -5.91
N GLU A 169 -7.85 17.60 -4.71
CA GLU A 169 -7.37 18.97 -4.51
C GLU A 169 -5.83 19.10 -4.59
N ILE A 170 -5.10 18.02 -4.26
CA ILE A 170 -3.64 18.07 -4.15
C ILE A 170 -2.95 17.15 -5.15
N VAL A 171 -3.39 15.88 -5.25
CA VAL A 171 -2.66 14.89 -6.05
C VAL A 171 -2.91 15.08 -7.54
N VAL A 172 -4.16 15.08 -7.97
CA VAL A 172 -4.53 15.18 -9.40
C VAL A 172 -3.99 16.46 -10.05
N PRO A 173 -4.10 17.67 -9.43
CA PRO A 173 -3.53 18.87 -10.03
C PRO A 173 -2.02 18.85 -10.22
N ASP A 174 -1.29 18.16 -9.35
CA ASP A 174 0.17 18.09 -9.40
C ASP A 174 0.71 16.89 -10.22
N SER A 175 -0.05 15.80 -10.33
CA SER A 175 0.36 14.60 -11.10
C SER A 175 0.20 14.80 -12.62
N GLY A 176 -0.69 15.71 -13.05
CA GLY A 176 -0.99 15.92 -14.47
C GLY A 176 -1.53 14.66 -15.13
N ASP A 177 -1.04 14.36 -16.33
CA ASP A 177 -1.45 13.19 -17.15
C ASP A 177 -0.57 11.94 -16.89
N LYS A 178 0.20 11.92 -15.79
CA LYS A 178 1.06 10.78 -15.44
C LYS A 178 0.26 9.71 -14.69
N ASP A 179 0.69 8.45 -14.81
CA ASP A 179 0.10 7.33 -14.09
C ASP A 179 0.10 7.56 -12.58
N LEU A 180 -1.01 7.19 -11.93
CA LEU A 180 -1.22 7.36 -10.51
C LEU A 180 -1.32 5.99 -9.83
N PHE A 181 -0.41 5.75 -8.90
CA PHE A 181 -0.29 4.51 -8.16
C PHE A 181 -0.65 4.68 -6.68
N LEU A 182 -1.15 3.62 -6.07
CA LEU A 182 -1.50 3.60 -4.65
C LEU A 182 -0.60 2.60 -3.91
N PHE A 183 0.04 3.07 -2.82
CA PHE A 183 0.73 2.24 -1.84
C PHE A 183 0.01 2.35 -0.50
N ALA A 184 -0.56 1.26 0.01
CA ALA A 184 -1.44 1.31 1.17
C ALA A 184 -1.12 0.21 2.18
N HIS A 185 -0.93 0.59 3.46
CA HIS A 185 -0.59 -0.32 4.54
C HIS A 185 -1.70 -0.48 5.56
N SER A 186 -1.95 -1.71 6.01
CA SER A 186 -2.79 -2.04 7.18
C SER A 186 -4.20 -1.38 7.13
N MET A 187 -4.54 -0.52 8.10
CA MET A 187 -5.77 0.28 8.09
C MET A 187 -5.92 1.05 6.77
N GLY A 188 -4.84 1.71 6.34
CA GLY A 188 -4.81 2.41 5.05
C GLY A 188 -5.10 1.49 3.87
N GLY A 189 -4.66 0.23 3.92
CA GLY A 189 -5.01 -0.80 2.93
C GLY A 189 -6.49 -1.15 2.91
N GLY A 190 -7.15 -1.18 4.07
CA GLY A 190 -8.61 -1.34 4.15
C GLY A 190 -9.36 -0.13 3.58
N ILE A 191 -8.92 1.08 3.89
CA ILE A 191 -9.46 2.34 3.36
C ILE A 191 -9.25 2.39 1.84
N ALA A 192 -8.05 2.06 1.37
CA ALA A 192 -7.70 2.00 -0.04
C ALA A 192 -8.57 1.01 -0.82
N ALA A 193 -8.81 -0.18 -0.28
CA ALA A 193 -9.71 -1.16 -0.90
C ALA A 193 -11.14 -0.60 -1.07
N LYS A 194 -11.66 0.12 -0.05
CA LYS A 194 -12.96 0.77 -0.16
C LYS A 194 -12.95 1.91 -1.17
N PHE A 195 -11.90 2.73 -1.18
CA PHE A 195 -11.73 3.80 -2.15
C PHE A 195 -11.74 3.27 -3.58
N LEU A 196 -10.97 2.21 -3.88
CA LEU A 196 -10.92 1.59 -5.20
C LEU A 196 -12.26 0.97 -5.63
N GLN A 197 -13.10 0.54 -4.68
CA GLN A 197 -14.44 0.04 -4.94
C GLN A 197 -15.45 1.14 -5.26
N ASP A 198 -15.29 2.32 -4.64
CA ASP A 198 -16.20 3.45 -4.81
C ASP A 198 -15.80 4.39 -5.95
N TYR A 199 -14.49 4.46 -6.25
CA TYR A 199 -13.87 5.36 -7.23
C TYR A 199 -12.82 4.60 -8.07
N PRO A 200 -13.23 3.63 -8.89
CA PRO A 200 -12.31 2.72 -9.60
C PRO A 200 -11.45 3.42 -10.69
N GLU A 201 -11.79 4.65 -11.07
CA GLU A 201 -11.15 5.41 -12.14
C GLU A 201 -9.92 6.21 -11.72
N TYR A 202 -9.57 6.26 -10.42
CA TYR A 202 -8.54 7.18 -9.94
C TYR A 202 -7.12 6.65 -10.08
N PHE A 203 -6.92 5.35 -9.99
CA PHE A 203 -5.59 4.75 -9.95
C PHE A 203 -5.38 3.76 -11.09
N ASP A 204 -4.14 3.67 -11.57
CA ASP A 204 -3.72 2.73 -12.60
C ASP A 204 -3.30 1.39 -12.01
N ALA A 205 -2.73 1.38 -10.80
CA ALA A 205 -2.43 0.17 -10.03
C ALA A 205 -2.34 0.44 -8.54
N ALA A 206 -2.47 -0.63 -7.72
CA ALA A 206 -2.39 -0.54 -6.27
C ALA A 206 -1.53 -1.65 -5.65
N VAL A 207 -0.69 -1.26 -4.70
CA VAL A 207 0.00 -2.17 -3.78
C VAL A 207 -0.67 -2.08 -2.41
N LEU A 208 -1.20 -3.20 -1.93
CA LEU A 208 -1.82 -3.33 -0.62
C LEU A 208 -0.94 -4.21 0.26
N THR A 209 -0.33 -3.65 1.28
CA THR A 209 0.61 -4.36 2.16
C THR A 209 0.01 -4.61 3.54
N GLY A 210 -0.19 -5.87 3.91
CA GLY A 210 -0.87 -6.28 5.14
C GLY A 210 -2.24 -5.62 5.33
N PRO A 211 -3.10 -5.48 4.28
CA PRO A 211 -4.29 -4.63 4.36
C PRO A 211 -5.28 -5.15 5.41
N MET A 212 -5.88 -4.23 6.19
CA MET A 212 -6.87 -4.54 7.21
C MET A 212 -8.20 -4.98 6.56
N MET A 213 -8.28 -6.25 6.19
CA MET A 213 -9.47 -6.88 5.63
C MET A 213 -10.18 -7.82 6.61
N GLU A 214 -9.50 -8.16 7.70
CA GLU A 214 -10.04 -8.93 8.82
C GLU A 214 -9.28 -8.61 10.09
N VAL A 215 -9.92 -7.87 11.02
CA VAL A 215 -9.30 -7.46 12.30
C VAL A 215 -9.05 -8.67 13.20
N ASN A 216 -7.86 -8.79 13.77
CA ASN A 216 -7.59 -9.72 14.85
C ASN A 216 -8.16 -9.17 16.17
N THR A 217 -9.02 -9.93 16.82
CA THR A 217 -9.66 -9.57 18.09
C THR A 217 -8.98 -10.22 19.31
N GLY A 218 -7.77 -10.72 19.11
CA GLY A 218 -6.99 -11.39 20.16
C GLY A 218 -7.73 -12.58 20.76
N SER A 219 -7.81 -12.60 22.08
CA SER A 219 -8.48 -13.69 22.84
C SER A 219 -10.00 -13.68 22.74
N PHE A 220 -10.62 -12.61 22.20
CA PHE A 220 -12.06 -12.50 22.10
C PHE A 220 -12.54 -13.06 20.75
N PRO A 221 -13.36 -14.13 20.73
CA PRO A 221 -13.97 -14.59 19.48
C PRO A 221 -14.80 -13.48 18.82
N LYS A 222 -14.73 -13.34 17.48
CA LYS A 222 -15.42 -12.27 16.74
C LYS A 222 -16.93 -12.23 16.96
N PHE A 223 -17.57 -13.39 17.18
CA PHE A 223 -19.02 -13.47 17.45
C PHE A 223 -19.38 -12.88 18.82
N ILE A 224 -18.41 -12.65 19.72
CA ILE A 224 -18.55 -11.95 21.00
C ILE A 224 -18.10 -10.49 20.87
N ALA A 225 -16.94 -10.26 20.25
CA ALA A 225 -16.36 -8.92 20.11
C ALA A 225 -17.28 -7.97 19.33
N ARG A 226 -17.82 -8.41 18.18
CA ARG A 226 -18.69 -7.57 17.33
C ARG A 226 -19.97 -7.07 18.04
N PRO A 227 -20.80 -7.92 18.69
CA PRO A 227 -21.98 -7.43 19.42
C PRO A 227 -21.61 -6.49 20.57
N ILE A 228 -20.57 -6.77 21.35
CA ILE A 228 -20.12 -5.90 22.44
C ILE A 228 -19.73 -4.54 21.87
N THR A 229 -18.89 -4.52 20.86
CA THR A 229 -18.42 -3.29 20.19
C THR A 229 -19.59 -2.49 19.65
N TRP A 230 -20.56 -3.16 19.00
CA TRP A 230 -21.77 -2.50 18.50
C TRP A 230 -22.59 -1.87 19.62
N VAL A 231 -22.81 -2.58 20.76
CA VAL A 231 -23.53 -2.03 21.90
C VAL A 231 -22.78 -0.82 22.46
N MET A 232 -21.47 -0.93 22.70
CA MET A 232 -20.66 0.18 23.22
C MET A 232 -20.74 1.41 22.31
N ALA A 233 -20.59 1.20 20.99
CA ALA A 233 -20.64 2.28 20.01
C ALA A 233 -22.01 2.99 19.96
N ASN A 234 -23.13 2.26 20.07
CA ASN A 234 -24.47 2.81 19.88
C ASN A 234 -25.14 3.33 21.16
N PHE A 235 -24.62 2.98 22.34
CA PHE A 235 -25.20 3.40 23.65
C PHE A 235 -24.35 4.47 24.35
N GLY A 236 -23.58 5.27 23.59
CA GLY A 236 -22.86 6.43 24.13
C GLY A 236 -21.53 6.09 24.81
N LEU A 237 -21.00 4.86 24.65
CA LEU A 237 -19.74 4.40 25.22
C LEU A 237 -18.66 4.17 24.15
N GLY A 238 -18.93 4.57 22.91
CA GLY A 238 -18.02 4.39 21.77
C GLY A 238 -16.68 5.10 21.92
N TYR A 239 -16.63 6.16 22.73
CA TYR A 239 -15.41 6.93 23.01
C TYR A 239 -14.45 6.23 24.02
N LEU A 240 -14.87 5.15 24.67
CA LEU A 240 -13.99 4.41 25.56
C LEU A 240 -13.00 3.56 24.77
N TYR A 241 -11.84 3.30 25.37
CA TYR A 241 -10.90 2.32 24.83
C TYR A 241 -11.57 0.95 24.69
N ALA A 242 -11.35 0.28 23.57
CA ALA A 242 -11.80 -1.10 23.40
C ALA A 242 -11.10 -2.03 24.42
N ALA A 243 -11.73 -3.16 24.71
CA ALA A 243 -11.18 -4.09 25.71
C ALA A 243 -9.78 -4.59 25.28
N GLY A 244 -8.80 -4.40 26.14
CA GLY A 244 -7.40 -4.71 25.90
C GLY A 244 -6.57 -3.53 25.39
N GLU A 245 -7.22 -2.46 24.93
CA GLU A 245 -6.56 -1.24 24.45
C GLU A 245 -6.25 -0.29 25.62
N LYS A 246 -5.16 0.46 25.48
CA LYS A 246 -4.67 1.40 26.50
C LYS A 246 -4.08 2.67 25.87
N PRO A 247 -3.95 3.77 26.63
CA PRO A 247 -3.19 4.94 26.17
C PRO A 247 -1.75 4.60 25.84
N TYR A 248 -1.13 5.45 25.00
CA TYR A 248 0.29 5.34 24.66
C TYR A 248 1.18 5.46 25.92
N THR A 249 2.25 4.69 25.92
CA THR A 249 3.34 4.76 26.92
C THR A 249 4.67 4.80 26.19
N ASP A 250 5.65 5.57 26.72
CA ASP A 250 7.01 5.67 26.17
C ASP A 250 7.86 4.44 26.54
N GLU A 251 7.28 3.25 26.42
CA GLU A 251 7.96 1.99 26.71
C GLU A 251 8.58 1.44 25.42
N TYR A 252 9.90 1.20 25.44
CA TYR A 252 10.58 0.53 24.34
C TYR A 252 10.29 -0.97 24.41
N ASP A 253 9.55 -1.48 23.44
CA ASP A 253 9.14 -2.89 23.36
C ASP A 253 9.40 -3.44 21.95
N PHE A 254 10.65 -3.85 21.69
CA PHE A 254 10.99 -4.48 20.42
C PHE A 254 10.47 -5.92 20.30
N GLU A 255 10.30 -6.64 21.40
CA GLU A 255 9.76 -8.02 21.37
C GLU A 255 8.29 -8.04 20.90
N GLY A 256 7.53 -6.99 21.24
CA GLY A 256 6.15 -6.78 20.75
C GLY A 256 6.05 -6.03 19.42
N ALA A 257 7.17 -5.74 18.75
CA ALA A 257 7.17 -4.96 17.52
C ALA A 257 6.53 -5.70 16.32
N CYS A 258 6.16 -4.92 15.32
CA CYS A 258 5.57 -5.41 14.06
C CYS A 258 6.59 -5.65 12.94
N THR A 259 7.88 -5.66 13.27
CA THR A 259 9.01 -5.81 12.35
C THR A 259 10.13 -6.61 13.02
N SER A 260 10.87 -7.36 12.23
CA SER A 260 12.08 -8.07 12.68
C SER A 260 13.35 -7.20 12.70
N SER A 261 13.29 -5.95 12.21
CA SER A 261 14.41 -5.01 12.17
C SER A 261 14.46 -4.12 13.41
N GLU A 262 15.36 -4.38 14.32
CA GLU A 262 15.56 -3.53 15.51
C GLU A 262 16.08 -2.14 15.14
N ALA A 263 16.91 -2.03 14.10
CA ALA A 263 17.43 -0.76 13.62
C ALA A 263 16.32 0.18 13.17
N ARG A 264 15.39 -0.31 12.32
CA ARG A 264 14.22 0.43 11.85
C ARG A 264 13.21 0.71 12.95
N TYR A 265 13.01 -0.25 13.86
CA TYR A 265 12.15 -0.05 15.01
C TYR A 265 12.67 1.05 15.93
N SER A 266 13.94 0.98 16.36
CA SER A 266 14.56 1.95 17.27
C SER A 266 14.53 3.36 16.71
N TYR A 267 14.83 3.52 15.42
CA TYR A 267 14.80 4.82 14.74
C TYR A 267 13.38 5.42 14.76
N THR A 268 12.38 4.63 14.40
CA THR A 268 10.98 5.06 14.41
C THR A 268 10.49 5.37 15.83
N TYR A 269 10.81 4.52 16.80
CA TYR A 269 10.48 4.74 18.20
C TYR A 269 11.04 6.09 18.69
N ASN A 270 12.31 6.37 18.41
CA ASN A 270 12.94 7.63 18.78
C ASN A 270 12.25 8.84 18.13
N ASN A 271 11.82 8.73 16.88
CA ASN A 271 11.09 9.80 16.22
C ASN A 271 9.70 10.02 16.83
N ILE A 272 9.02 8.96 17.27
CA ILE A 272 7.70 9.04 17.91
C ILE A 272 7.81 9.69 19.29
N VAL A 273 8.70 9.22 20.16
CA VAL A 273 8.82 9.73 21.54
C VAL A 273 9.33 11.17 21.62
N ASN A 274 10.08 11.60 20.61
CA ASN A 274 10.60 12.98 20.53
C ASN A 274 9.65 13.98 19.86
N ASN A 275 8.44 13.57 19.48
CA ASN A 275 7.45 14.46 18.85
C ASN A 275 6.08 14.31 19.51
N GLU A 276 5.60 15.35 20.18
CA GLU A 276 4.34 15.33 20.93
C GLU A 276 3.10 15.03 20.08
N LEU A 277 3.16 15.23 18.77
CA LEU A 277 2.05 14.98 17.84
C LEU A 277 1.98 13.53 17.34
N PHE A 278 3.04 12.74 17.50
CA PHE A 278 3.13 11.42 16.89
C PHE A 278 2.61 10.26 17.75
N PRO A 279 2.74 10.29 19.09
CA PRO A 279 2.28 9.18 19.92
C PRO A 279 0.79 8.88 19.71
N ARG A 280 0.50 7.68 19.22
CA ARG A 280 -0.85 7.14 19.07
C ARG A 280 -0.86 5.70 19.54
N SER A 281 -1.94 5.32 20.19
CA SER A 281 -2.16 3.96 20.66
C SER A 281 -3.64 3.74 20.96
N GLY A 282 -4.06 2.51 20.94
CA GLY A 282 -5.37 2.09 21.46
C GLY A 282 -6.57 2.55 20.65
N ALA A 283 -7.30 1.58 20.17
CA ALA A 283 -8.57 1.78 19.49
C ALA A 283 -9.69 2.14 20.48
N SER A 284 -10.56 3.10 20.09
CA SER A 284 -11.85 3.26 20.75
C SER A 284 -12.84 2.16 20.30
N TYR A 285 -13.89 1.91 21.08
CA TYR A 285 -14.97 1.01 20.65
C TYR A 285 -15.64 1.50 19.36
N MET A 286 -15.73 2.83 19.14
CA MET A 286 -16.30 3.37 17.90
C MET A 286 -15.40 3.04 16.71
N TRP A 287 -14.09 3.28 16.80
CA TRP A 287 -13.17 2.93 15.74
C TRP A 287 -13.21 1.42 15.41
N LEU A 288 -13.25 0.57 16.45
CA LEU A 288 -13.31 -0.88 16.24
C LEU A 288 -14.64 -1.30 15.58
N ASN A 289 -15.78 -0.67 15.97
CA ASN A 289 -17.07 -0.90 15.31
C ASN A 289 -17.05 -0.51 13.83
N GLU A 290 -16.46 0.64 13.51
CA GLU A 290 -16.32 1.12 12.15
C GLU A 290 -15.37 0.25 11.33
N SER A 291 -14.30 -0.26 11.94
CA SER A 291 -13.38 -1.23 11.31
C SER A 291 -14.08 -2.55 10.97
N PHE A 292 -14.99 -3.05 11.84
CA PHE A 292 -15.79 -4.23 11.52
C PHE A 292 -16.80 -3.99 10.38
N LYS A 293 -17.37 -2.77 10.27
CA LYS A 293 -18.24 -2.41 9.14
C LYS A 293 -17.41 -2.34 7.85
N LEU A 294 -16.29 -1.63 7.86
CA LEU A 294 -15.39 -1.49 6.71
C LEU A 294 -14.94 -2.85 6.19
N THR A 295 -14.36 -3.69 7.05
CA THR A 295 -13.82 -4.99 6.66
C THR A 295 -14.89 -5.93 6.11
N LYS A 296 -16.12 -5.83 6.60
CA LYS A 296 -17.28 -6.56 6.06
C LYS A 296 -17.67 -6.07 4.65
N GLU A 297 -17.62 -4.75 4.41
CA GLU A 297 -17.99 -4.17 3.11
C GLU A 297 -16.95 -4.48 2.03
N ILE A 298 -15.67 -4.26 2.33
CA ILE A 298 -14.59 -4.40 1.35
C ILE A 298 -14.32 -5.84 0.90
N THR A 299 -14.77 -6.83 1.67
CA THR A 299 -14.62 -8.26 1.33
C THR A 299 -15.86 -8.87 0.68
N LYS A 300 -16.92 -8.08 0.44
CA LYS A 300 -18.08 -8.54 -0.34
C LYS A 300 -17.71 -8.72 -1.80
N LYS A 301 -18.09 -9.84 -2.40
CA LYS A 301 -17.83 -10.17 -3.79
C LYS A 301 -18.18 -9.04 -4.75
N ASP A 302 -19.42 -8.57 -4.68
CA ASP A 302 -19.97 -7.53 -5.58
C ASP A 302 -19.18 -6.20 -5.47
N ASN A 303 -18.54 -5.93 -4.33
CA ASN A 303 -17.70 -4.76 -4.15
C ASN A 303 -16.28 -5.00 -4.68
N VAL A 304 -15.69 -6.17 -4.39
CA VAL A 304 -14.34 -6.51 -4.86
C VAL A 304 -14.28 -6.55 -6.40
N GLU A 305 -15.30 -7.11 -7.05
CA GLU A 305 -15.38 -7.20 -8.52
C GLU A 305 -15.46 -5.84 -9.25
N LYS A 306 -15.70 -4.73 -8.53
CA LYS A 306 -15.63 -3.37 -9.10
C LYS A 306 -14.21 -2.90 -9.36
N ILE A 307 -13.21 -3.48 -8.68
CA ILE A 307 -11.80 -3.13 -8.86
C ILE A 307 -11.31 -3.80 -10.14
N GLU A 308 -10.98 -2.99 -11.15
CA GLU A 308 -10.54 -3.46 -12.46
C GLU A 308 -9.04 -3.32 -12.68
N ILE A 309 -8.40 -2.41 -11.91
CA ILE A 309 -6.96 -2.18 -11.99
C ILE A 309 -6.17 -3.37 -11.42
N PRO A 310 -4.89 -3.53 -11.83
CA PRO A 310 -3.98 -4.47 -11.20
C PRO A 310 -3.78 -4.16 -9.72
N VAL A 311 -3.81 -5.20 -8.87
CA VAL A 311 -3.57 -5.12 -7.43
C VAL A 311 -2.48 -6.12 -7.05
N LEU A 312 -1.42 -5.64 -6.40
CA LEU A 312 -0.43 -6.49 -5.74
C LEU A 312 -0.72 -6.47 -4.23
N LEU A 313 -1.15 -7.60 -3.69
CA LEU A 313 -1.49 -7.74 -2.29
C LEU A 313 -0.43 -8.56 -1.57
N PHE A 314 0.25 -7.94 -0.61
CA PHE A 314 1.19 -8.63 0.26
C PHE A 314 0.54 -9.04 1.58
N GLN A 315 0.80 -10.28 1.98
CA GLN A 315 0.38 -10.88 3.24
C GLN A 315 1.61 -11.29 4.04
N ALA A 316 1.73 -10.82 5.28
CA ALA A 316 2.82 -11.23 6.15
C ALA A 316 2.50 -12.59 6.82
N GLU A 317 3.46 -13.53 6.79
CA GLU A 317 3.26 -14.86 7.39
C GLU A 317 3.05 -14.79 8.91
N LYS A 318 3.76 -13.88 9.59
CA LYS A 318 3.72 -13.73 11.06
C LYS A 318 2.88 -12.52 11.52
N ASP A 319 1.88 -12.11 10.72
CA ASP A 319 1.02 -10.98 11.06
C ASP A 319 0.17 -11.29 12.31
N THR A 320 0.29 -10.45 13.34
CA THR A 320 -0.47 -10.56 14.59
C THR A 320 -1.62 -9.56 14.69
N TYR A 321 -1.73 -8.60 13.76
CA TYR A 321 -2.73 -7.53 13.75
C TYR A 321 -3.89 -7.80 12.80
N VAL A 322 -3.60 -8.35 11.64
CA VAL A 322 -4.58 -8.62 10.58
C VAL A 322 -4.60 -10.11 10.27
N LEU A 323 -5.80 -10.68 10.21
CA LEU A 323 -5.94 -12.09 9.87
C LEU A 323 -5.96 -12.31 8.36
N PRO A 324 -5.34 -13.41 7.87
CA PRO A 324 -5.21 -13.66 6.44
C PRO A 324 -6.54 -13.99 5.74
N GLY A 325 -7.59 -14.38 6.47
CA GLY A 325 -8.87 -14.81 5.90
C GLY A 325 -9.55 -13.75 5.05
N GLY A 326 -9.54 -12.49 5.51
CA GLY A 326 -10.11 -11.36 4.75
C GLY A 326 -9.33 -11.07 3.47
N GLN A 327 -8.00 -11.09 3.53
CA GLN A 327 -7.10 -10.89 2.39
C GLN A 327 -7.28 -12.00 1.34
N ASN A 328 -7.34 -13.25 1.77
CA ASN A 328 -7.59 -14.40 0.90
C ASN A 328 -8.97 -14.31 0.22
N THR A 329 -9.99 -13.86 0.98
CA THR A 329 -11.35 -13.65 0.44
C THR A 329 -11.33 -12.57 -0.62
N PHE A 330 -10.70 -11.42 -0.35
CA PHE A 330 -10.56 -10.32 -1.30
C PHE A 330 -9.85 -10.80 -2.57
N ALA A 331 -8.66 -11.39 -2.45
CA ALA A 331 -7.88 -11.89 -3.60
C ALA A 331 -8.65 -12.92 -4.44
N SER A 332 -9.50 -13.76 -3.80
CA SER A 332 -10.31 -14.75 -4.52
C SER A 332 -11.41 -14.16 -5.40
N TYR A 333 -11.87 -12.94 -5.11
CA TYR A 333 -12.90 -12.25 -5.88
C TYR A 333 -12.36 -11.18 -6.82
N ALA A 334 -11.15 -10.67 -6.57
CA ALA A 334 -10.54 -9.64 -7.39
C ALA A 334 -10.13 -10.19 -8.76
N LYS A 335 -10.45 -9.45 -9.84
CA LYS A 335 -10.20 -9.85 -11.23
C LYS A 335 -8.69 -9.90 -11.56
N ASN A 336 -7.94 -8.92 -11.08
CA ASN A 336 -6.54 -8.67 -11.40
C ASN A 336 -5.72 -8.51 -10.10
N CYS A 337 -5.73 -9.51 -9.21
CA CYS A 337 -5.00 -9.46 -7.95
C CYS A 337 -3.94 -10.56 -7.88
N GLU A 338 -2.69 -10.16 -7.69
CA GLU A 338 -1.61 -11.06 -7.28
C GLU A 338 -1.47 -11.01 -5.77
N LEU A 339 -1.73 -12.12 -5.06
CA LEU A 339 -1.48 -12.27 -3.63
C LEU A 339 -0.13 -12.93 -3.41
N VAL A 340 0.75 -12.25 -2.65
CA VAL A 340 2.09 -12.72 -2.32
C VAL A 340 2.22 -12.82 -0.81
N VAL A 341 2.53 -14.02 -0.31
CA VAL A 341 2.86 -14.24 1.10
C VAL A 341 4.35 -14.00 1.29
N ILE A 342 4.71 -13.10 2.20
CA ILE A 342 6.11 -12.83 2.57
C ILE A 342 6.45 -13.70 3.77
N GLU A 343 7.28 -14.72 3.52
CA GLU A 343 7.74 -15.65 4.55
C GLU A 343 8.52 -14.91 5.64
N SER A 344 8.34 -15.32 6.88
CA SER A 344 8.95 -14.74 8.07
C SER A 344 8.66 -13.27 8.38
N ALA A 345 8.00 -12.54 7.48
CA ALA A 345 7.64 -11.14 7.71
C ALA A 345 6.59 -10.97 8.79
N GLN A 346 6.74 -9.92 9.55
CA GLN A 346 5.74 -9.39 10.47
C GLN A 346 4.87 -8.34 9.76
N HIS A 347 3.95 -7.69 10.49
CA HIS A 347 2.94 -6.79 9.91
C HIS A 347 3.51 -5.64 9.09
N ASP A 348 4.58 -4.98 9.57
CA ASP A 348 5.20 -3.80 8.93
C ASP A 348 6.23 -4.18 7.85
N MET A 349 5.81 -4.92 6.83
CA MET A 349 6.68 -5.45 5.78
C MET A 349 7.60 -4.40 5.14
N TYR A 350 7.17 -3.17 5.07
CA TYR A 350 7.94 -2.05 4.52
C TYR A 350 9.06 -1.53 5.46
N ARG A 351 9.18 -2.11 6.66
CA ARG A 351 10.23 -1.82 7.65
C ARG A 351 10.89 -3.08 8.20
N GLU A 352 10.79 -4.17 7.47
CA GLU A 352 11.39 -5.45 7.83
C GLU A 352 12.92 -5.44 7.70
N SER A 353 13.58 -6.53 8.14
CA SER A 353 15.01 -6.72 7.95
C SER A 353 15.42 -6.63 6.48
N ASP A 354 16.67 -6.29 6.20
CA ASP A 354 17.20 -6.13 4.85
C ASP A 354 16.90 -7.32 3.95
N GLU A 355 16.97 -8.55 4.49
CA GLU A 355 16.71 -9.80 3.77
C GLU A 355 15.24 -9.89 3.26
N ILE A 356 14.30 -9.33 4.02
CA ILE A 356 12.86 -9.32 3.68
C ILE A 356 12.53 -8.08 2.86
N LEU A 357 13.02 -6.91 3.28
CA LEU A 357 12.66 -5.64 2.67
C LEU A 357 13.14 -5.52 1.21
N LYS A 358 14.33 -6.02 0.91
CA LYS A 358 14.92 -5.88 -0.42
C LYS A 358 14.11 -6.58 -1.52
N PRO A 359 13.79 -7.89 -1.44
CA PRO A 359 12.96 -8.56 -2.42
C PRO A 359 11.51 -8.04 -2.44
N TYR A 360 10.98 -7.56 -1.31
CA TYR A 360 9.69 -6.89 -1.24
C TYR A 360 9.66 -5.61 -2.08
N LEU A 361 10.67 -4.75 -1.97
CA LEU A 361 10.81 -3.53 -2.77
C LEU A 361 10.98 -3.83 -4.26
N GLU A 362 11.83 -4.79 -4.61
CA GLU A 362 12.02 -5.24 -6.00
C GLU A 362 10.70 -5.67 -6.65
N LYS A 363 9.88 -6.41 -5.91
CA LYS A 363 8.56 -6.83 -6.38
C LYS A 363 7.63 -5.65 -6.62
N ILE A 364 7.63 -4.64 -5.73
CA ILE A 364 6.82 -3.41 -5.88
C ILE A 364 7.25 -2.62 -7.12
N PHE A 365 8.55 -2.37 -7.26
CA PHE A 365 9.05 -1.59 -8.41
C PHE A 365 8.81 -2.30 -9.73
N ASN A 366 9.00 -3.62 -9.78
CA ASN A 366 8.69 -4.40 -10.96
C ASN A 366 7.19 -4.38 -11.28
N PHE A 367 6.33 -4.41 -10.27
CA PHE A 367 4.89 -4.32 -10.46
C PHE A 367 4.49 -2.97 -11.07
N TYR A 368 4.85 -1.84 -10.47
CA TYR A 368 4.51 -0.51 -11.00
C TYR A 368 5.11 -0.21 -12.37
N LYS A 369 6.30 -0.73 -12.67
CA LYS A 369 6.97 -0.54 -13.95
C LYS A 369 6.29 -1.29 -15.11
N ASN A 370 5.61 -2.39 -14.82
CA ASN A 370 4.99 -3.26 -15.82
C ASN A 370 3.48 -3.04 -15.93
N THR A 371 2.93 -2.10 -15.19
CA THR A 371 1.53 -1.71 -15.25
C THR A 371 1.34 -0.50 -16.11
#